data_3ed37b7e571461b85447b6e331328fc2
#
_entry.id   3ed37b7e571461b85447b6e331328fc2
#
_cell.length_a   1.000
_cell.length_b   1.000
_cell.length_c   1.000
_cell.angle_alpha   90.00
_cell.angle_beta   90.00
_cell.angle_gamma   90.00
#
_symmetry.space_group_name_H-M   'P 1'
#
loop_
_entity.id
_entity.type
_entity.pdbx_description
1 polymer ?
#
loop_
_entity_poly.entity_id
_entity_poly.type
_entity_poly.pdbx_seq_one_letter_code
_entity_poly.pdbx_strand_id
1 'polypeptide(L)'
;MKTRILKLTAILGVLAVASACSATRTQESAGEVIDDSVLTSKVKMGLIDDPITKAGQINVETYRGVVQLGGFVDNAQQKEQATKVARSVTGVKEVSNDLRISTKPDATAGQDVDDSMLTATVKAKLTEDSTTKAYQINVGTQKGVVQLTGFVDSTTMKARAGELARSVDGVKDVRNDLEIRQK
;
A
#
# COMPACT_ATOMS: atom_id res chain seq x y z
N MET A 1 -24.27 -59.09 -52.35
CA MET A 1 -25.08 -58.20 -53.18
C MET A 1 -25.24 -56.89 -52.49
N LYS A 2 -24.78 -55.82 -53.20
CA LYS A 2 -25.16 -54.40 -53.08
C LYS A 2 -24.98 -53.65 -51.73
N THR A 3 -23.78 -53.12 -51.53
CA THR A 3 -23.43 -51.70 -51.26
C THR A 3 -24.58 -50.71 -51.09
N ARG A 4 -24.59 -49.98 -49.98
CA ARG A 4 -24.90 -48.53 -50.01
C ARG A 4 -24.12 -47.79 -48.95
N ILE A 5 -23.24 -46.92 -49.45
CA ILE A 5 -22.47 -45.96 -48.73
C ILE A 5 -23.43 -44.82 -48.35
N LEU A 6 -23.46 -44.44 -47.07
CA LEU A 6 -24.12 -43.22 -46.63
C LEU A 6 -23.08 -42.21 -46.15
N LYS A 7 -22.94 -41.16 -46.95
CA LYS A 7 -22.04 -40.05 -46.64
C LYS A 7 -22.67 -39.20 -45.52
N LEU A 8 -21.95 -39.12 -44.41
CA LEU A 8 -22.30 -38.21 -43.31
C LEU A 8 -21.43 -36.95 -43.45
N THR A 9 -22.06 -35.89 -43.95
CA THR A 9 -21.45 -34.54 -44.00
C THR A 9 -21.53 -33.91 -42.62
N ALA A 10 -20.38 -33.76 -41.98
CA ALA A 10 -20.25 -33.02 -40.74
C ALA A 10 -20.22 -31.51 -41.06
N ILE A 11 -21.21 -30.80 -40.61
CA ILE A 11 -21.28 -29.33 -40.63
C ILE A 11 -20.58 -28.85 -39.37
N LEU A 12 -19.39 -28.30 -39.55
CA LEU A 12 -18.60 -27.67 -38.51
C LEU A 12 -19.10 -26.20 -38.32
N GLY A 13 -20.00 -26.02 -37.37
CA GLY A 13 -20.45 -24.70 -36.95
C GLY A 13 -19.41 -24.06 -36.01
N VAL A 14 -18.58 -23.16 -36.54
CA VAL A 14 -17.71 -22.32 -35.74
C VAL A 14 -18.54 -21.21 -35.10
N LEU A 15 -18.87 -21.37 -33.83
CA LEU A 15 -19.49 -20.29 -33.04
C LEU A 15 -18.36 -19.39 -32.52
N ALA A 16 -18.09 -18.30 -33.26
CA ALA A 16 -17.20 -17.25 -32.81
C ALA A 16 -17.93 -16.42 -31.70
N VAL A 17 -17.67 -16.76 -30.46
CA VAL A 17 -18.07 -15.91 -29.32
C VAL A 17 -17.04 -14.78 -29.24
N ALA A 18 -17.36 -13.65 -29.86
CA ALA A 18 -16.66 -12.40 -29.64
C ALA A 18 -17.01 -11.89 -28.24
N SER A 19 -16.22 -12.29 -27.25
CA SER A 19 -16.23 -11.66 -25.92
C SER A 19 -15.64 -10.26 -26.06
N ALA A 20 -16.53 -9.28 -26.30
CA ALA A 20 -16.19 -7.88 -26.14
C ALA A 20 -16.01 -7.61 -24.63
N CYS A 21 -14.81 -7.87 -24.11
CA CYS A 21 -14.37 -7.27 -22.86
C CYS A 21 -14.24 -5.77 -23.11
N SER A 22 -15.30 -5.03 -22.83
CA SER A 22 -15.23 -3.59 -22.68
C SER A 22 -14.24 -3.29 -21.54
N ALA A 23 -13.04 -2.88 -21.91
CA ALA A 23 -12.04 -2.34 -21.01
C ALA A 23 -12.58 -1.03 -20.43
N THR A 24 -13.30 -1.15 -19.32
CA THR A 24 -13.71 -0.03 -18.51
C THR A 24 -12.73 0.13 -17.37
N ARG A 25 -11.97 1.21 -17.45
CA ARG A 25 -11.34 1.94 -16.36
C ARG A 25 -10.07 1.37 -15.74
N THR A 26 -8.96 2.04 -16.06
CA THR A 26 -7.86 2.39 -15.14
C THR A 26 -7.61 1.41 -13.98
N GLN A 27 -7.61 0.13 -14.27
CA GLN A 27 -6.99 -0.87 -13.45
C GLN A 27 -5.57 -1.02 -14.00
N GLU A 28 -4.58 -0.81 -13.14
CA GLU A 28 -3.21 -1.18 -13.46
C GLU A 28 -3.21 -2.58 -14.07
N SER A 29 -2.42 -2.78 -15.10
CA SER A 29 -2.29 -4.13 -15.65
C SER A 29 -1.84 -5.07 -14.53
N ALA A 30 -2.29 -6.32 -14.55
CA ALA A 30 -1.87 -7.31 -13.54
C ALA A 30 -0.34 -7.42 -13.44
N GLY A 31 0.39 -7.15 -14.51
CA GLY A 31 1.85 -7.08 -14.53
C GLY A 31 2.41 -5.89 -13.76
N GLU A 32 1.77 -4.70 -13.86
CA GLU A 32 2.21 -3.50 -13.14
C GLU A 32 2.02 -3.64 -11.62
N VAL A 33 0.93 -4.28 -11.20
CA VAL A 33 0.67 -4.58 -9.77
C VAL A 33 1.67 -5.59 -9.22
N ILE A 34 2.03 -6.61 -10.01
CA ILE A 34 3.02 -7.61 -9.61
C ILE A 34 4.40 -6.94 -9.46
N ASP A 35 4.78 -6.07 -10.37
CA ASP A 35 6.05 -5.35 -10.32
C ASP A 35 6.14 -4.45 -9.09
N ASP A 36 5.09 -3.72 -8.73
CA ASP A 36 5.06 -2.89 -7.54
C ASP A 36 5.13 -3.72 -6.24
N SER A 37 4.48 -4.88 -6.20
CA SER A 37 4.58 -5.80 -5.06
C SER A 37 6.00 -6.35 -4.90
N VAL A 38 6.67 -6.66 -6.00
CA VAL A 38 8.07 -7.10 -6.01
C VAL A 38 8.99 -5.97 -5.56
N LEU A 39 8.77 -4.74 -6.04
CA LEU A 39 9.53 -3.57 -5.62
C LEU A 39 9.36 -3.31 -4.12
N THR A 40 8.12 -3.32 -3.60
CA THR A 40 7.84 -3.19 -2.17
C THR A 40 8.62 -4.21 -1.37
N SER A 41 8.62 -5.48 -1.79
CA SER A 41 9.33 -6.56 -1.11
C SER A 41 10.84 -6.35 -1.12
N LYS A 42 11.42 -5.98 -2.27
CA LYS A 42 12.86 -5.71 -2.40
C LYS A 42 13.31 -4.52 -1.54
N VAL A 43 12.52 -3.45 -1.52
CA VAL A 43 12.82 -2.28 -0.67
C VAL A 43 12.75 -2.66 0.80
N LYS A 44 11.70 -3.40 1.23
CA LYS A 44 11.60 -3.88 2.61
C LYS A 44 12.79 -4.74 3.02
N MET A 45 13.21 -5.67 2.16
CA MET A 45 14.40 -6.50 2.43
C MET A 45 15.65 -5.64 2.55
N GLY A 46 15.90 -4.71 1.62
CA GLY A 46 17.06 -3.83 1.69
C GLY A 46 17.08 -2.97 2.95
N LEU A 47 15.93 -2.49 3.42
CA LEU A 47 15.82 -1.74 4.67
C LEU A 47 16.08 -2.60 5.92
N ILE A 48 15.69 -3.87 5.89
CA ILE A 48 15.94 -4.82 7.01
C ILE A 48 17.42 -5.19 7.07
N ASP A 49 18.04 -5.41 5.92
CA ASP A 49 19.44 -5.82 5.81
C ASP A 49 20.43 -4.67 6.12
N ASP A 50 19.98 -3.42 5.96
CA ASP A 50 20.81 -2.25 6.22
C ASP A 50 21.00 -2.03 7.73
N PRO A 51 22.26 -1.94 8.20
CA PRO A 51 22.56 -1.85 9.64
C PRO A 51 22.10 -0.56 10.32
N ILE A 52 21.85 0.50 9.53
CA ILE A 52 21.42 1.81 10.05
C ILE A 52 19.90 1.87 10.14
N THR A 53 19.18 1.39 9.12
CA THR A 53 17.73 1.49 9.07
C THR A 53 17.05 0.51 10.00
N LYS A 54 17.54 -0.73 10.15
CA LYS A 54 16.98 -1.80 11.02
C LYS A 54 15.47 -1.74 11.12
N ALA A 55 14.82 -1.85 9.99
CA ALA A 55 13.50 -1.30 9.66
C ALA A 55 12.30 -1.94 10.36
N GLY A 56 12.28 -2.03 11.66
CA GLY A 56 11.13 -2.53 12.42
C GLY A 56 9.87 -1.66 12.34
N GLN A 57 10.02 -0.37 11.98
CA GLN A 57 8.90 0.60 12.00
C GLN A 57 8.77 1.41 10.70
N ILE A 58 9.38 0.94 9.60
CA ILE A 58 9.26 1.57 8.29
C ILE A 58 8.24 0.80 7.46
N ASN A 59 7.15 1.48 7.10
CA ASN A 59 6.18 1.00 6.15
C ASN A 59 6.61 1.38 4.74
N VAL A 60 6.47 0.45 3.80
CA VAL A 60 6.81 0.66 2.39
C VAL A 60 5.60 0.32 1.55
N GLU A 61 5.16 1.27 0.76
CA GLU A 61 4.14 1.09 -0.27
C GLU A 61 4.68 1.53 -1.62
N THR A 62 4.27 0.84 -2.68
CA THR A 62 4.71 1.17 -4.04
C THR A 62 3.50 1.29 -4.95
N TYR A 63 3.52 2.32 -5.79
CA TYR A 63 2.53 2.54 -6.83
C TYR A 63 3.23 3.05 -8.10
N ARG A 64 3.14 2.30 -9.21
CA ARG A 64 3.76 2.60 -10.51
C ARG A 64 5.26 2.91 -10.44
N GLY A 65 5.96 2.23 -9.52
CA GLY A 65 7.39 2.44 -9.27
C GLY A 65 7.72 3.63 -8.36
N VAL A 66 6.72 4.36 -7.87
CA VAL A 66 6.88 5.37 -6.82
C VAL A 66 6.81 4.67 -5.48
N VAL A 67 7.87 4.76 -4.68
CA VAL A 67 7.96 4.14 -3.35
C VAL A 67 7.69 5.20 -2.29
N GLN A 68 6.69 5.00 -1.45
CA GLN A 68 6.46 5.80 -0.26
C GLN A 68 7.01 5.07 0.97
N LEU A 69 7.83 5.80 1.76
CA LEU A 69 8.34 5.35 3.05
C LEU A 69 7.59 6.10 4.16
N GLY A 70 6.84 5.37 4.98
CA GLY A 70 6.12 5.92 6.13
C GLY A 70 6.53 5.27 7.44
N GLY A 71 6.15 5.87 8.56
CA GLY A 71 6.45 5.36 9.89
C GLY A 71 7.44 6.24 10.66
N PHE A 72 8.08 5.65 11.65
CA PHE A 72 8.93 6.38 12.60
C PHE A 72 10.34 5.81 12.63
N VAL A 73 11.33 6.70 12.72
CA VAL A 73 12.77 6.40 12.83
C VAL A 73 13.36 7.19 13.98
N ASP A 74 14.47 6.73 14.53
CA ASP A 74 15.07 7.35 15.73
C ASP A 74 15.80 8.66 15.43
N ASN A 75 16.32 8.83 14.21
CA ASN A 75 17.13 9.99 13.85
C ASN A 75 17.12 10.30 12.35
N ALA A 76 17.66 11.47 12.00
CA ALA A 76 17.75 11.92 10.62
C ALA A 76 18.63 11.02 9.74
N GLN A 77 19.68 10.40 10.30
CA GLN A 77 20.55 9.50 9.56
C GLN A 77 19.79 8.27 9.06
N GLN A 78 18.93 7.66 9.90
CA GLN A 78 18.08 6.55 9.49
C GLN A 78 17.11 6.99 8.38
N LYS A 79 16.51 8.18 8.51
CA LYS A 79 15.60 8.73 7.48
C LYS A 79 16.30 8.89 6.13
N GLU A 80 17.49 9.46 6.10
CA GLU A 80 18.28 9.61 4.87
C GLU A 80 18.72 8.27 4.30
N GLN A 81 19.20 7.36 5.16
CA GLN A 81 19.67 6.05 4.75
C GLN A 81 18.51 5.24 4.13
N ALA A 82 17.31 5.29 4.71
CA ALA A 82 16.15 4.64 4.15
C ALA A 82 15.85 5.12 2.72
N THR A 83 15.98 6.43 2.45
CA THR A 83 15.86 6.97 1.09
C THR A 83 16.93 6.39 0.15
N LYS A 84 18.19 6.32 0.60
CA LYS A 84 19.29 5.78 -0.21
C LYS A 84 19.05 4.31 -0.56
N VAL A 85 18.67 3.51 0.43
CA VAL A 85 18.36 2.08 0.24
C VAL A 85 17.19 1.93 -0.74
N ALA A 86 16.09 2.65 -0.57
CA ALA A 86 14.95 2.55 -1.46
C ALA A 86 15.31 2.95 -2.91
N ARG A 87 16.08 4.02 -3.10
CA ARG A 87 16.53 4.47 -4.44
C ARG A 87 17.50 3.50 -5.12
N SER A 88 18.24 2.69 -4.36
CA SER A 88 19.19 1.73 -4.92
C SER A 88 18.51 0.50 -5.54
N VAL A 89 17.22 0.28 -5.24
CA VAL A 89 16.48 -0.87 -5.77
C VAL A 89 16.12 -0.64 -7.24
N THR A 90 16.59 -1.53 -8.10
CA THR A 90 16.30 -1.46 -9.53
C THR A 90 14.80 -1.54 -9.78
N GLY A 91 14.26 -0.59 -10.54
CA GLY A 91 12.84 -0.44 -10.86
C GLY A 91 12.14 0.66 -10.07
N VAL A 92 12.75 1.17 -9.00
CA VAL A 92 12.24 2.34 -8.28
C VAL A 92 12.46 3.60 -9.11
N LYS A 93 11.39 4.32 -9.42
CA LYS A 93 11.40 5.57 -10.20
C LYS A 93 11.53 6.79 -9.31
N GLU A 94 10.84 6.78 -8.18
CA GLU A 94 10.79 7.90 -7.23
C GLU A 94 10.63 7.37 -5.81
N VAL A 95 11.10 8.13 -4.82
CA VAL A 95 10.94 7.82 -3.39
C VAL A 95 10.36 9.03 -2.68
N SER A 96 9.15 8.88 -2.14
CA SER A 96 8.52 9.81 -1.20
C SER A 96 8.89 9.40 0.22
N ASN A 97 9.62 10.24 0.94
CA ASN A 97 10.08 9.91 2.28
C ASN A 97 9.30 10.69 3.35
N ASP A 98 8.22 10.08 3.83
CA ASP A 98 7.34 10.60 4.89
C ASP A 98 7.71 10.05 6.28
N LEU A 99 8.91 9.46 6.43
CA LEU A 99 9.43 9.01 7.72
C LEU A 99 9.53 10.17 8.70
N ARG A 100 9.10 9.93 9.92
CA ARG A 100 9.14 10.89 11.01
C ARG A 100 10.18 10.49 12.03
N ILE A 101 10.92 11.49 12.52
CA ILE A 101 11.89 11.24 13.59
C ILE A 101 11.09 11.09 14.88
N SER A 102 11.26 9.91 15.51
CA SER A 102 10.75 9.63 16.83
C SER A 102 11.41 10.54 17.85
N THR A 103 10.66 11.43 18.46
CA THR A 103 11.19 12.14 19.62
C THR A 103 11.17 11.22 20.84
N LYS A 104 11.98 10.13 20.80
CA LYS A 104 12.20 9.34 22.01
C LYS A 104 13.11 10.10 22.96
N PRO A 105 12.64 10.35 24.18
CA PRO A 105 13.19 9.68 25.31
C PRO A 105 12.07 8.84 25.97
N ASP A 106 12.38 7.55 26.14
CA ASP A 106 11.67 6.63 27.04
C ASP A 106 10.16 6.51 26.83
N ALA A 107 9.72 5.79 25.77
CA ALA A 107 8.40 5.23 25.75
C ALA A 107 8.28 4.24 26.92
N THR A 108 7.38 4.49 27.87
CA THR A 108 7.06 3.50 28.87
C THR A 108 6.26 2.36 28.24
N ALA A 109 6.42 1.15 28.74
CA ALA A 109 5.70 -0.02 28.22
C ALA A 109 4.17 0.21 28.10
N GLY A 110 3.59 1.07 28.94
CA GLY A 110 2.18 1.46 28.86
C GLY A 110 1.86 2.29 27.63
N GLN A 111 2.72 3.22 27.22
CA GLN A 111 2.49 4.06 26.03
C GLN A 111 2.59 3.25 24.73
N ASP A 112 3.46 2.26 24.67
CA ASP A 112 3.58 1.38 23.49
C ASP A 112 2.31 0.51 23.32
N VAL A 113 1.71 0.07 24.41
CA VAL A 113 0.43 -0.67 24.39
C VAL A 113 -0.70 0.23 23.90
N ASP A 114 -0.80 1.46 24.43
CA ASP A 114 -1.82 2.42 24.03
C ASP A 114 -1.70 2.77 22.54
N ASP A 115 -0.49 3.00 22.02
CA ASP A 115 -0.25 3.30 20.61
C ASP A 115 -0.60 2.11 19.70
N SER A 116 -0.32 0.88 20.15
CA SER A 116 -0.70 -0.34 19.43
C SER A 116 -2.22 -0.51 19.35
N MET A 117 -2.92 -0.22 20.42
CA MET A 117 -4.41 -0.26 20.46
C MET A 117 -5.01 0.83 19.58
N LEU A 118 -4.46 2.04 19.60
CA LEU A 118 -4.88 3.13 18.73
C LEU A 118 -4.69 2.75 17.25
N THR A 119 -3.52 2.21 16.91
CA THR A 119 -3.24 1.71 15.55
C THR A 119 -4.28 0.67 15.10
N ALA A 120 -4.59 -0.31 15.95
CA ALA A 120 -5.56 -1.35 15.64
C ALA A 120 -6.98 -0.78 15.47
N THR A 121 -7.39 0.13 16.35
CA THR A 121 -8.72 0.77 16.30
C THR A 121 -8.89 1.63 15.06
N VAL A 122 -7.87 2.43 14.71
CA VAL A 122 -7.89 3.24 13.47
C VAL A 122 -7.97 2.35 12.24
N LYS A 123 -7.18 1.27 12.17
CA LYS A 123 -7.24 0.28 11.07
C LYS A 123 -8.63 -0.34 10.95
N ALA A 124 -9.25 -0.73 12.05
CA ALA A 124 -10.59 -1.29 12.07
C ALA A 124 -11.61 -0.30 11.47
N LYS A 125 -11.63 0.95 11.96
CA LYS A 125 -12.53 2.00 11.44
C LYS A 125 -12.32 2.26 9.94
N LEU A 126 -11.08 2.30 9.47
CA LEU A 126 -10.76 2.48 8.05
C LEU A 126 -11.26 1.30 7.20
N THR A 127 -11.21 0.09 7.73
CA THR A 127 -11.64 -1.14 7.04
C THR A 127 -13.17 -1.25 6.98
N GLU A 128 -13.87 -0.78 8.00
CA GLU A 128 -15.33 -0.79 8.09
C GLU A 128 -15.99 0.27 7.22
N ASP A 129 -15.31 1.39 6.99
CA ASP A 129 -15.85 2.51 6.20
C ASP A 129 -15.83 2.19 4.70
N SER A 130 -16.98 2.36 4.04
CA SER A 130 -17.16 2.01 2.63
C SER A 130 -16.30 2.84 1.67
N THR A 131 -15.90 4.04 2.08
CA THR A 131 -15.11 4.97 1.25
C THR A 131 -13.62 4.65 1.32
N THR A 132 -13.14 4.28 2.50
CA THR A 132 -11.70 4.08 2.72
C THR A 132 -11.24 2.65 2.48
N LYS A 133 -12.13 1.65 2.57
CA LYS A 133 -11.86 0.19 2.38
C LYS A 133 -10.36 -0.12 2.22
N ALA A 134 -9.67 -0.16 3.32
CA ALA A 134 -8.26 0.10 3.48
C ALA A 134 -7.32 -0.94 2.85
N TYR A 135 -7.29 -1.05 1.56
CA TYR A 135 -6.36 -1.94 0.88
C TYR A 135 -4.90 -1.48 0.97
N GLN A 136 -4.65 -0.17 1.08
CA GLN A 136 -3.32 0.40 0.95
C GLN A 136 -3.11 1.61 1.87
N ILE A 137 -3.81 1.66 3.01
CA ILE A 137 -3.57 2.67 4.04
C ILE A 137 -2.80 2.04 5.19
N ASN A 138 -1.54 2.43 5.33
CA ASN A 138 -0.76 2.09 6.51
C ASN A 138 -1.05 3.06 7.63
N VAL A 139 -1.17 2.51 8.82
CA VAL A 139 -1.38 3.27 10.05
C VAL A 139 -0.22 2.98 10.99
N GLY A 140 0.46 4.01 11.40
CA GLY A 140 1.46 3.98 12.48
C GLY A 140 1.04 4.96 13.57
N THR A 141 1.25 4.61 14.83
CA THR A 141 0.97 5.49 15.95
C THR A 141 2.19 5.63 16.84
N GLN A 142 2.46 6.85 17.28
CA GLN A 142 3.49 7.14 18.24
C GLN A 142 3.05 8.25 19.18
N LYS A 143 3.01 7.98 20.49
CA LYS A 143 2.58 8.92 21.55
C LYS A 143 1.19 9.54 21.29
N GLY A 144 0.29 8.77 20.70
CA GLY A 144 -1.05 9.19 20.32
C GLY A 144 -1.13 9.99 19.02
N VAL A 145 0.00 10.20 18.32
CA VAL A 145 0.03 10.80 16.99
C VAL A 145 -0.09 9.68 15.96
N VAL A 146 -1.17 9.69 15.19
CA VAL A 146 -1.44 8.73 14.12
C VAL A 146 -0.87 9.26 12.81
N GLN A 147 -0.10 8.45 12.11
CA GLN A 147 0.31 8.70 10.73
C GLN A 147 -0.44 7.75 9.79
N LEU A 148 -1.00 8.31 8.71
CA LEU A 148 -1.59 7.57 7.61
C LEU A 148 -0.70 7.73 6.38
N THR A 149 -0.25 6.62 5.79
CA THR A 149 0.54 6.58 4.55
C THR A 149 -0.03 5.56 3.58
N GLY A 150 0.30 5.67 2.32
CA GLY A 150 -0.20 4.82 1.24
C GLY A 150 -0.84 5.62 0.12
N PHE A 151 -1.41 4.91 -0.85
CA PHE A 151 -1.98 5.51 -2.05
C PHE A 151 -3.50 5.34 -2.08
N VAL A 152 -4.23 6.42 -2.34
CA VAL A 152 -5.68 6.45 -2.43
C VAL A 152 -6.14 7.04 -3.78
N ASP A 153 -7.38 6.74 -4.17
CA ASP A 153 -7.87 7.12 -5.51
C ASP A 153 -8.42 8.55 -5.59
N SER A 154 -8.68 9.19 -4.45
CA SER A 154 -9.28 10.54 -4.45
C SER A 154 -8.97 11.35 -3.20
N THR A 155 -9.10 12.67 -3.34
CA THR A 155 -9.04 13.62 -2.23
C THR A 155 -10.13 13.36 -1.19
N THR A 156 -11.31 12.92 -1.62
CA THR A 156 -12.42 12.55 -0.72
C THR A 156 -12.02 11.38 0.17
N MET A 157 -11.39 10.35 -0.39
CA MET A 157 -10.90 9.20 0.36
C MET A 157 -9.80 9.61 1.35
N LYS A 158 -8.85 10.44 0.91
CA LYS A 158 -7.80 11.00 1.78
C LYS A 158 -8.41 11.79 2.95
N ALA A 159 -9.38 12.68 2.68
CA ALA A 159 -10.04 13.46 3.72
C ALA A 159 -10.79 12.55 4.71
N ARG A 160 -11.58 11.59 4.19
CA ARG A 160 -12.36 10.66 4.98
C ARG A 160 -11.47 9.81 5.90
N ALA A 161 -10.35 9.31 5.41
CA ALA A 161 -9.39 8.57 6.23
C ALA A 161 -8.87 9.41 7.41
N GLY A 162 -8.55 10.68 7.16
CA GLY A 162 -8.14 11.61 8.20
C GLY A 162 -9.22 11.86 9.25
N GLU A 163 -10.49 12.00 8.84
CA GLU A 163 -11.64 12.16 9.75
C GLU A 163 -11.82 10.94 10.63
N LEU A 164 -11.82 9.75 10.04
CA LEU A 164 -11.95 8.48 10.76
C LEU A 164 -10.84 8.31 11.82
N ALA A 165 -9.61 8.60 11.45
CA ALA A 165 -8.50 8.53 12.39
C ALA A 165 -8.65 9.51 13.56
N ARG A 166 -9.07 10.76 13.30
CA ARG A 166 -9.32 11.76 14.36
C ARG A 166 -10.49 11.40 15.27
N SER A 167 -11.45 10.61 14.79
CA SER A 167 -12.62 10.19 15.56
C SER A 167 -12.35 9.07 16.57
N VAL A 168 -11.12 8.57 16.64
CA VAL A 168 -10.73 7.53 17.61
C VAL A 168 -10.31 8.19 18.91
N ASP A 169 -10.95 7.77 20.01
CA ASP A 169 -10.59 8.25 21.34
C ASP A 169 -9.14 7.94 21.68
N GLY A 170 -8.44 8.91 22.25
CA GLY A 170 -7.01 8.81 22.56
C GLY A 170 -6.07 9.28 21.46
N VAL A 171 -6.56 9.52 20.24
CA VAL A 171 -5.77 10.15 19.16
C VAL A 171 -5.58 11.63 19.46
N LYS A 172 -4.33 12.05 19.57
CA LYS A 172 -3.95 13.45 19.86
C LYS A 172 -3.78 14.29 18.59
N ASP A 173 -3.22 13.71 17.54
CA ASP A 173 -3.02 14.35 16.24
C ASP A 173 -3.04 13.31 15.13
N VAL A 174 -3.38 13.72 13.90
CA VAL A 174 -3.37 12.88 12.72
C VAL A 174 -2.55 13.53 11.61
N ARG A 175 -1.51 12.83 11.19
CA ARG A 175 -0.70 13.15 10.02
C ARG A 175 -1.18 12.33 8.84
N ASN A 176 -1.85 13.00 7.91
CA ASN A 176 -2.42 12.36 6.74
C ASN A 176 -1.50 12.55 5.53
N ASP A 177 -0.51 11.68 5.44
CA ASP A 177 0.51 11.66 4.39
C ASP A 177 0.09 10.71 3.23
N LEU A 178 -1.22 10.42 3.08
CA LEU A 178 -1.74 9.66 1.94
C LEU A 178 -1.49 10.39 0.62
N GLU A 179 -1.03 9.66 -0.38
CA GLU A 179 -0.83 10.18 -1.74
C GLU A 179 -2.01 9.80 -2.65
N ILE A 180 -2.35 10.70 -3.59
CA ILE A 180 -3.41 10.43 -4.55
C ILE A 180 -2.78 9.79 -5.77
N ARG A 181 -3.31 8.63 -6.19
CA ARG A 181 -2.88 7.92 -7.40
C ARG A 181 -3.04 8.83 -8.60
N GLN A 182 -1.93 9.12 -9.26
CA GLN A 182 -1.98 9.80 -10.55
C GLN A 182 -2.44 8.81 -11.62
N LYS A 183 -3.43 9.23 -12.40
CA LYS A 183 -3.97 8.43 -13.51
C LYS A 183 -3.01 8.34 -14.67
#